data_ddd6401821fbd50d7dd96f58fa0902ee
#
_entry.id   ddd6401821fbd50d7dd96f58fa0902ee
#
_cell.length_a   1.000
_cell.length_b   1.000
_cell.length_c   1.000
_cell.angle_alpha   90.00
_cell.angle_beta   90.00
_cell.angle_gamma   90.00
#
_symmetry.space_group_name_H-M   'P 1'
#
loop_
_entity.id
_entity.type
_entity.pdbx_description
1 polymer ?
#
loop_
_entity_poly.entity_id
_entity_poly.type
_entity_poly.pdbx_seq_one_letter_code
_entity_poly.pdbx_strand_id
1 'polypeptide(L)'
;WTLWIRGRGFNGGLRDAGVVLPGMLALVVLVSLSLEREPKLIGVMPLLVPLALVGALEVDSLKRGLSGALDWFGMLTFGLAAMLVWGLWIDSYLNGMSLSAARMFRDSEIGFRPGFKLWAMLAALGMTLLWIAMVRPARRSNRRAVLNWAIGMVLLWTLVSTIWLPYLDSRRSYRVVAEALRTHLPADGCVASRNLGGAQRALFAYFAQLETMREEAGRGADCAHLLVQLGRNDFDAPDPEGWVPVWKGSRRGDESEKFVLYRRSAS
;
A
#
# COMPACT_ATOMS: atom_id res chain seq x y z
N TRP A 1 1.83 -10.92 27.14
CA TRP A 1 2.68 -11.90 27.79
C TRP A 1 3.85 -11.22 28.52
N THR A 2 4.70 -10.50 27.84
CA THR A 2 5.85 -9.79 28.43
C THR A 2 5.45 -8.91 29.59
N LEU A 3 4.47 -8.02 29.42
CA LEU A 3 3.98 -7.13 30.46
C LEU A 3 3.37 -7.89 31.64
N TRP A 4 2.70 -9.01 31.39
CA TRP A 4 2.11 -9.84 32.45
C TRP A 4 3.19 -10.55 33.30
N ILE A 5 4.21 -11.16 32.67
CA ILE A 5 5.32 -11.81 33.39
C ILE A 5 6.11 -10.80 34.21
N ARG A 6 6.51 -9.70 33.58
CA ARG A 6 7.34 -8.67 34.20
C ARG A 6 6.57 -7.84 35.23
N GLY A 7 5.28 -7.66 35.05
CA GLY A 7 4.39 -7.06 36.03
C GLY A 7 4.29 -7.85 37.34
N ARG A 8 4.56 -9.16 37.31
CA ARG A 8 4.68 -10.02 38.49
C ARG A 8 6.08 -10.06 39.11
N GLY A 9 7.01 -9.23 38.62
CA GLY A 9 8.36 -9.13 39.15
C GLY A 9 9.37 -10.15 38.61
N PHE A 10 8.99 -11.00 37.63
CA PHE A 10 9.91 -11.94 36.99
C PHE A 10 10.84 -11.22 36.00
N ASN A 11 12.01 -11.77 35.74
CA ASN A 11 12.98 -11.30 34.73
C ASN A 11 13.32 -9.81 34.79
N GLY A 12 13.56 -9.26 36.00
CA GLY A 12 13.94 -7.86 36.21
C GLY A 12 12.76 -6.87 36.32
N GLY A 13 11.52 -7.37 36.19
CA GLY A 13 10.31 -6.56 36.36
C GLY A 13 10.12 -5.50 35.24
N LEU A 14 9.19 -4.58 35.49
CA LEU A 14 8.86 -3.50 34.54
C LEU A 14 9.91 -2.34 34.55
N ARG A 15 10.83 -2.31 35.52
CA ARG A 15 11.89 -1.29 35.65
C ARG A 15 13.13 -1.58 34.83
N ASP A 16 13.18 -2.76 34.16
CA ASP A 16 14.27 -3.12 33.27
C ASP A 16 14.34 -2.16 32.08
N ALA A 17 15.56 -1.69 31.75
CA ALA A 17 15.81 -0.80 30.61
C ALA A 17 15.24 -1.35 29.29
N GLY A 18 15.26 -2.67 29.12
CA GLY A 18 14.67 -3.35 27.96
C GLY A 18 13.17 -3.15 27.81
N VAL A 19 12.43 -2.83 28.90
CA VAL A 19 11.00 -2.50 28.86
C VAL A 19 10.78 -0.99 28.87
N VAL A 20 11.54 -0.29 29.74
CA VAL A 20 11.37 1.16 29.95
C VAL A 20 11.67 1.95 28.68
N LEU A 21 12.79 1.68 28.00
CA LEU A 21 13.16 2.43 26.79
C LEU A 21 12.15 2.30 25.66
N PRO A 22 11.77 1.08 25.23
CA PRO A 22 10.72 0.94 24.22
C PRO A 22 9.36 1.47 24.69
N GLY A 23 9.05 1.32 25.98
CA GLY A 23 7.81 1.85 26.57
C GLY A 23 7.74 3.38 26.48
N MET A 24 8.82 4.06 26.80
CA MET A 24 8.92 5.52 26.63
C MET A 24 8.82 5.94 25.18
N LEU A 25 9.49 5.22 24.27
CA LEU A 25 9.36 5.47 22.83
C LEU A 25 7.91 5.31 22.35
N ALA A 26 7.24 4.23 22.78
CA ALA A 26 5.83 4.02 22.46
C ALA A 26 4.94 5.16 22.97
N LEU A 27 5.19 5.61 24.21
CA LEU A 27 4.47 6.74 24.82
C LEU A 27 4.66 8.03 24.02
N VAL A 28 5.89 8.35 23.63
CA VAL A 28 6.20 9.54 22.82
C VAL A 28 5.46 9.49 21.50
N VAL A 29 5.48 8.34 20.81
CA VAL A 29 4.75 8.17 19.54
C VAL A 29 3.25 8.32 19.74
N LEU A 30 2.68 7.73 20.80
CA LEU A 30 1.24 7.86 21.11
C LEU A 30 0.86 9.31 21.41
N VAL A 31 1.65 10.02 22.21
CA VAL A 31 1.41 11.44 22.50
C VAL A 31 1.48 12.26 21.22
N SER A 32 2.48 12.03 20.36
CA SER A 32 2.61 12.72 19.07
C SER A 32 1.38 12.50 18.18
N LEU A 33 0.90 11.26 18.09
CA LEU A 33 -0.31 10.92 17.33
C LEU A 33 -1.59 11.54 17.90
N SER A 34 -1.65 11.67 19.23
CA SER A 34 -2.81 12.30 19.91
C SER A 34 -2.90 13.81 19.68
N LEU A 35 -1.78 14.45 19.36
CA LEU A 35 -1.71 15.88 19.06
C LEU A 35 -2.01 16.18 17.57
N GLU A 36 -2.05 15.16 16.72
CA GLU A 36 -2.31 15.33 15.30
C GLU A 36 -3.80 15.50 15.05
N ARG A 37 -4.20 16.56 14.35
CA ARG A 37 -5.62 16.87 14.06
C ARG A 37 -6.30 15.83 13.18
N GLU A 38 -5.52 15.21 12.27
CA GLU A 38 -6.00 14.18 11.35
C GLU A 38 -5.03 12.99 11.39
N PRO A 39 -5.16 12.07 12.36
CA PRO A 39 -4.25 10.94 12.48
C PRO A 39 -4.38 10.03 11.25
N LYS A 40 -3.31 9.96 10.46
CA LYS A 40 -3.22 9.04 9.33
C LYS A 40 -2.73 7.69 9.80
N LEU A 41 -3.29 6.62 9.22
CA LEU A 41 -2.92 5.24 9.57
C LEU A 41 -1.39 5.00 9.45
N ILE A 42 -0.72 5.67 8.53
CA ILE A 42 0.72 5.59 8.32
C ILE A 42 1.52 6.14 9.52
N GLY A 43 0.96 7.11 10.25
CA GLY A 43 1.56 7.67 11.46
C GLY A 43 1.66 6.68 12.62
N VAL A 44 0.87 5.59 12.59
CA VAL A 44 0.90 4.52 13.62
C VAL A 44 2.07 3.55 13.39
N MET A 45 2.65 3.49 12.19
CA MET A 45 3.74 2.54 11.86
C MET A 45 4.95 2.63 12.81
N PRO A 46 5.45 3.81 13.24
CA PRO A 46 6.55 3.89 14.18
C PRO A 46 6.31 3.19 15.52
N LEU A 47 5.04 3.01 15.92
CA LEU A 47 4.67 2.29 17.15
C LEU A 47 5.00 0.79 17.08
N LEU A 48 5.07 0.21 15.89
CA LEU A 48 5.38 -1.21 15.71
C LEU A 48 6.79 -1.57 16.22
N VAL A 49 7.75 -0.65 16.09
CA VAL A 49 9.14 -0.88 16.50
C VAL A 49 9.25 -1.11 18.03
N PRO A 50 8.79 -0.20 18.89
CA PRO A 50 8.86 -0.40 20.33
C PRO A 50 8.01 -1.59 20.79
N LEU A 51 6.85 -1.83 20.19
CA LEU A 51 6.03 -3.01 20.52
C LEU A 51 6.72 -4.32 20.15
N ALA A 52 7.41 -4.38 19.02
CA ALA A 52 8.19 -5.54 18.62
C ALA A 52 9.36 -5.79 19.57
N LEU A 53 10.07 -4.74 20.00
CA LEU A 53 11.16 -4.85 20.98
C LEU A 53 10.66 -5.40 22.32
N VAL A 54 9.57 -4.87 22.86
CA VAL A 54 8.96 -5.40 24.10
C VAL A 54 8.50 -6.85 23.90
N GLY A 55 7.88 -7.16 22.76
CA GLY A 55 7.44 -8.53 22.43
C GLY A 55 8.58 -9.53 22.36
N ALA A 56 9.77 -9.10 21.88
CA ALA A 56 10.94 -9.96 21.72
C ALA A 56 11.60 -10.38 23.04
N LEU A 57 11.45 -9.60 24.11
CA LEU A 57 12.12 -9.84 25.40
C LEU A 57 11.79 -11.19 26.03
N GLU A 58 10.56 -11.64 25.88
CA GLU A 58 10.05 -12.85 26.54
C GLU A 58 9.72 -13.97 25.56
N VAL A 59 10.30 -13.96 24.37
CA VAL A 59 10.06 -15.03 23.36
C VAL A 59 10.49 -16.40 23.89
N ASP A 60 11.61 -16.46 24.62
CA ASP A 60 12.12 -17.74 25.14
C ASP A 60 11.25 -18.28 26.30
N SER A 61 10.48 -17.42 26.97
CA SER A 61 9.57 -17.81 28.06
C SER A 61 8.19 -18.28 27.58
N LEU A 62 7.91 -18.24 26.29
CA LEU A 62 6.64 -18.71 25.75
C LEU A 62 6.41 -20.21 26.04
N LYS A 63 5.20 -20.55 26.49
CA LYS A 63 4.82 -21.94 26.72
C LYS A 63 4.93 -22.75 25.41
N ARG A 64 5.49 -23.97 25.49
CA ARG A 64 5.72 -24.85 24.33
C ARG A 64 4.47 -25.06 23.46
N GLY A 65 3.28 -25.14 24.06
CA GLY A 65 2.03 -25.27 23.33
C GLY A 65 1.70 -24.04 22.47
N LEU A 66 1.89 -22.84 23.02
CA LEU A 66 1.65 -21.58 22.30
C LEU A 66 2.66 -21.39 21.16
N SER A 67 3.93 -21.68 21.43
CA SER A 67 4.98 -21.62 20.39
C SER A 67 4.71 -22.62 19.25
N GLY A 68 4.27 -23.85 19.59
CA GLY A 68 3.88 -24.84 18.59
C GLY A 68 2.65 -24.44 17.77
N ALA A 69 1.65 -23.83 18.40
CA ALA A 69 0.47 -23.31 17.72
C ALA A 69 0.82 -22.14 16.77
N LEU A 70 1.66 -21.22 17.21
CA LEU A 70 2.16 -20.11 16.36
C LEU A 70 2.94 -20.61 15.15
N ASP A 71 3.82 -21.59 15.34
CA ASP A 71 4.60 -22.19 14.25
C ASP A 71 3.70 -22.86 13.21
N TRP A 72 2.73 -23.67 13.66
CA TRP A 72 1.77 -24.36 12.82
C TRP A 72 0.87 -23.39 12.05
N PHE A 73 0.31 -22.41 12.76
CA PHE A 73 -0.54 -21.40 12.17
C PHE A 73 0.23 -20.54 11.14
N GLY A 74 1.48 -20.17 11.46
CA GLY A 74 2.36 -19.47 10.50
C GLY A 74 2.60 -20.29 9.24
N MET A 75 2.93 -21.58 9.37
CA MET A 75 3.13 -22.45 8.20
C MET A 75 1.90 -22.54 7.32
N LEU A 76 0.72 -22.74 7.92
CA LEU A 76 -0.53 -22.83 7.17
C LEU A 76 -0.87 -21.49 6.49
N THR A 77 -0.81 -20.39 7.24
CA THR A 77 -1.17 -19.06 6.72
C THR A 77 -0.27 -18.65 5.55
N PHE A 78 1.05 -18.72 5.74
CA PHE A 78 1.99 -18.29 4.71
C PHE A 78 2.07 -19.30 3.56
N GLY A 79 1.92 -20.59 3.83
CA GLY A 79 1.87 -21.62 2.80
C GLY A 79 0.64 -21.49 1.90
N LEU A 80 -0.55 -21.34 2.47
CA LEU A 80 -1.77 -21.11 1.70
C LEU A 80 -1.73 -19.78 0.94
N ALA A 81 -1.27 -18.70 1.59
CA ALA A 81 -1.15 -17.42 0.94
C ALA A 81 -0.14 -17.45 -0.23
N ALA A 82 1.02 -18.10 -0.03
CA ALA A 82 1.99 -18.27 -1.11
C ALA A 82 1.44 -19.12 -2.26
N MET A 83 0.75 -20.21 -1.98
CA MET A 83 0.07 -21.02 -3.00
C MET A 83 -0.98 -20.21 -3.78
N LEU A 84 -1.77 -19.40 -3.11
CA LEU A 84 -2.73 -18.50 -3.76
C LEU A 84 -2.03 -17.51 -4.67
N VAL A 85 -0.99 -16.83 -4.17
CA VAL A 85 -0.25 -15.82 -4.96
C VAL A 85 0.38 -16.45 -6.18
N TRP A 86 1.04 -17.60 -6.05
CA TRP A 86 1.62 -18.33 -7.17
C TRP A 86 0.56 -18.86 -8.13
N GLY A 87 -0.52 -19.47 -7.63
CA GLY A 87 -1.59 -20.03 -8.44
C GLY A 87 -2.27 -18.96 -9.29
N LEU A 88 -2.62 -17.83 -8.70
CA LEU A 88 -3.20 -16.69 -9.42
C LEU A 88 -2.22 -16.09 -10.44
N TRP A 89 -0.93 -16.02 -10.11
CA TRP A 89 0.07 -15.51 -11.04
C TRP A 89 0.24 -16.44 -12.25
N ILE A 90 0.34 -17.77 -12.02
CA ILE A 90 0.45 -18.77 -13.09
C ILE A 90 -0.79 -18.73 -13.98
N ASP A 91 -2.01 -18.71 -13.40
CA ASP A 91 -3.24 -18.60 -14.16
C ASP A 91 -3.28 -17.32 -15.01
N SER A 92 -2.93 -16.18 -14.41
CA SER A 92 -2.90 -14.90 -15.13
C SER A 92 -1.83 -14.86 -16.23
N TYR A 93 -0.72 -15.56 -16.04
CA TYR A 93 0.36 -15.62 -17.04
C TYR A 93 -0.02 -16.51 -18.24
N LEU A 94 -0.61 -17.68 -18.00
CA LEU A 94 -0.94 -18.66 -19.04
C LEU A 94 -2.24 -18.31 -19.78
N ASN A 95 -3.28 -18.00 -19.04
CA ASN A 95 -4.65 -17.86 -19.57
C ASN A 95 -5.09 -16.38 -19.68
N GLY A 96 -4.30 -15.44 -19.17
CA GLY A 96 -4.78 -14.12 -18.82
C GLY A 96 -5.65 -14.19 -17.57
N MET A 97 -5.87 -13.07 -16.89
CA MET A 97 -6.67 -13.05 -15.65
C MET A 97 -8.06 -13.64 -15.93
N SER A 98 -8.33 -14.82 -15.35
CA SER A 98 -9.61 -15.52 -15.52
C SER A 98 -10.76 -14.75 -14.85
N LEU A 99 -12.00 -15.02 -15.28
CA LEU A 99 -13.20 -14.41 -14.72
C LEU A 99 -13.34 -14.67 -13.21
N SER A 100 -12.90 -15.83 -12.72
CA SER A 100 -12.90 -16.18 -11.30
C SER A 100 -11.89 -15.36 -10.51
N ALA A 101 -10.67 -15.21 -11.02
CA ALA A 101 -9.64 -14.36 -10.42
C ALA A 101 -10.05 -12.87 -10.47
N ALA A 102 -10.61 -12.40 -11.58
CA ALA A 102 -11.12 -11.03 -11.70
C ALA A 102 -12.23 -10.75 -10.68
N ARG A 103 -13.17 -11.66 -10.47
CA ARG A 103 -14.22 -11.54 -9.44
C ARG A 103 -13.66 -11.49 -8.03
N MET A 104 -12.64 -12.28 -7.72
CA MET A 104 -11.97 -12.27 -6.41
C MET A 104 -11.35 -10.90 -6.09
N PHE A 105 -10.83 -10.21 -7.09
CA PHE A 105 -10.27 -8.86 -6.94
C PHE A 105 -11.27 -7.73 -7.22
N ARG A 106 -12.56 -8.05 -7.45
CA ARG A 106 -13.60 -7.09 -7.89
C ARG A 106 -13.13 -6.28 -9.12
N ASP A 107 -12.49 -6.97 -10.05
CA ASP A 107 -11.86 -6.38 -11.21
C ASP A 107 -12.66 -6.61 -12.48
N SER A 108 -12.69 -5.60 -13.33
CA SER A 108 -13.30 -5.69 -14.68
C SER A 108 -12.28 -6.00 -15.78
N GLU A 109 -10.99 -5.95 -15.49
CA GLU A 109 -9.95 -6.24 -16.50
C GLU A 109 -9.69 -7.75 -16.65
N ILE A 110 -10.62 -8.43 -17.30
CA ILE A 110 -10.45 -9.81 -17.76
C ILE A 110 -9.35 -9.83 -18.84
N GLY A 111 -8.39 -10.77 -18.71
CA GLY A 111 -7.34 -10.95 -19.72
C GLY A 111 -6.01 -10.24 -19.43
N PHE A 112 -5.85 -9.60 -18.26
CA PHE A 112 -4.54 -9.07 -17.86
C PHE A 112 -3.48 -10.18 -17.85
N ARG A 113 -2.35 -9.95 -18.52
CA ARG A 113 -1.19 -10.83 -18.52
C ARG A 113 0.01 -10.10 -17.93
N PRO A 114 0.55 -10.59 -16.80
CA PRO A 114 1.76 -10.00 -16.23
C PRO A 114 2.95 -10.21 -17.17
N GLY A 115 3.74 -9.17 -17.40
CA GLY A 115 4.99 -9.31 -18.14
C GLY A 115 6.00 -10.15 -17.37
N PHE A 116 6.69 -11.07 -18.04
CA PHE A 116 7.74 -11.89 -17.44
C PHE A 116 9.02 -11.06 -17.22
N LYS A 117 9.49 -11.01 -15.97
CA LYS A 117 10.76 -10.39 -15.59
C LYS A 117 11.61 -11.41 -14.85
N LEU A 118 12.72 -11.84 -15.45
CA LEU A 118 13.57 -12.91 -14.90
C LEU A 118 14.03 -12.64 -13.47
N TRP A 119 14.50 -11.43 -13.17
CA TRP A 119 14.97 -11.08 -11.83
C TRP A 119 13.85 -11.17 -10.77
N ALA A 120 12.63 -10.76 -11.12
CA ALA A 120 11.48 -10.85 -10.23
C ALA A 120 11.10 -12.31 -9.94
N MET A 121 11.14 -13.16 -10.97
CA MET A 121 10.95 -14.60 -10.83
C MET A 121 12.01 -15.25 -9.95
N LEU A 122 13.28 -14.92 -10.16
CA LEU A 122 14.39 -15.47 -9.34
C LEU A 122 14.27 -15.03 -7.89
N ALA A 123 13.91 -13.77 -7.61
CA ALA A 123 13.68 -13.27 -6.26
C ALA A 123 12.50 -13.99 -5.59
N ALA A 124 11.38 -14.16 -6.29
CA ALA A 124 10.20 -14.85 -5.80
C ALA A 124 10.47 -16.33 -5.49
N LEU A 125 11.14 -17.04 -6.40
CA LEU A 125 11.53 -18.44 -6.23
C LEU A 125 12.56 -18.60 -5.10
N GLY A 126 13.60 -17.77 -5.07
CA GLY A 126 14.63 -17.80 -4.04
C GLY A 126 14.03 -17.61 -2.64
N MET A 127 13.13 -16.63 -2.48
CA MET A 127 12.48 -16.40 -1.20
C MET A 127 11.50 -17.53 -0.81
N THR A 128 10.82 -18.12 -1.79
CA THR A 128 9.94 -19.28 -1.56
C THR A 128 10.75 -20.49 -1.09
N LEU A 129 11.87 -20.78 -1.76
CA LEU A 129 12.76 -21.87 -1.38
C LEU A 129 13.40 -21.65 0.00
N LEU A 130 13.82 -20.42 0.29
CA LEU A 130 14.34 -20.05 1.61
C LEU A 130 13.29 -20.33 2.70
N TRP A 131 12.05 -19.89 2.50
CA TRP A 131 10.98 -20.13 3.45
C TRP A 131 10.71 -21.64 3.62
N ILE A 132 10.63 -22.43 2.54
CA ILE A 132 10.46 -23.88 2.59
C ILE A 132 11.60 -24.54 3.38
N ALA A 133 12.84 -24.10 3.16
CA ALA A 133 14.00 -24.60 3.88
C ALA A 133 13.94 -24.31 5.38
N MET A 134 13.42 -23.14 5.76
CA MET A 134 13.26 -22.73 7.17
C MET A 134 12.11 -23.45 7.87
N VAL A 135 11.05 -23.80 7.13
CA VAL A 135 9.88 -24.52 7.66
C VAL A 135 10.17 -26.01 7.86
N ARG A 136 11.13 -26.58 7.12
CA ARG A 136 11.51 -28.01 7.27
C ARG A 136 11.81 -28.36 8.73
N PRO A 137 11.39 -29.56 9.19
CA PRO A 137 11.44 -29.95 10.58
C PRO A 137 12.87 -30.09 11.12
N ALA A 138 13.35 -29.01 11.73
CA ALA A 138 14.46 -29.03 12.66
C ALA A 138 13.90 -28.96 14.09
N ARG A 139 14.73 -28.97 15.10
CA ARG A 139 14.31 -28.86 16.52
C ARG A 139 13.43 -27.63 16.72
N ARG A 140 12.22 -27.83 17.24
CA ARG A 140 11.26 -26.76 17.56
C ARG A 140 11.82 -25.87 18.66
N SER A 141 11.81 -24.56 18.46
CA SER A 141 12.16 -23.55 19.47
C SER A 141 11.24 -22.34 19.36
N ASN A 142 11.09 -21.60 20.44
CA ASN A 142 10.25 -20.39 20.48
C ASN A 142 10.77 -19.32 19.47
N ARG A 143 12.08 -19.13 19.40
CA ARG A 143 12.73 -18.21 18.44
C ARG A 143 12.42 -18.58 17.01
N ARG A 144 12.38 -19.89 16.71
CA ARG A 144 12.06 -20.36 15.37
C ARG A 144 10.63 -20.03 14.96
N ALA A 145 9.66 -20.15 15.86
CA ALA A 145 8.27 -19.79 15.56
C ALA A 145 8.16 -18.31 15.14
N VAL A 146 8.82 -17.40 15.87
CA VAL A 146 8.87 -15.98 15.52
C VAL A 146 9.61 -15.73 14.21
N LEU A 147 10.73 -16.42 13.99
CA LEU A 147 11.50 -16.30 12.75
C LEU A 147 10.71 -16.80 11.53
N ASN A 148 9.95 -17.91 11.68
CA ASN A 148 9.06 -18.42 10.63
C ASN A 148 7.99 -17.37 10.24
N TRP A 149 7.42 -16.68 11.22
CA TRP A 149 6.49 -15.58 10.96
C TRP A 149 7.16 -14.41 10.24
N ALA A 150 8.34 -13.98 10.68
CA ALA A 150 9.07 -12.89 10.05
C ALA A 150 9.42 -13.21 8.60
N ILE A 151 9.97 -14.40 8.33
CA ILE A 151 10.34 -14.83 6.97
C ILE A 151 9.08 -15.07 6.12
N GLY A 152 7.99 -15.59 6.70
CA GLY A 152 6.70 -15.73 6.02
C GLY A 152 6.11 -14.38 5.56
N MET A 153 6.19 -13.35 6.41
CA MET A 153 5.80 -12.00 6.03
C MET A 153 6.67 -11.44 4.90
N VAL A 154 8.00 -11.62 5.01
CA VAL A 154 8.93 -11.20 3.96
C VAL A 154 8.65 -11.95 2.65
N LEU A 155 8.34 -13.25 2.72
CA LEU A 155 7.93 -14.04 1.55
C LEU A 155 6.73 -13.42 0.85
N LEU A 156 5.62 -13.20 1.57
CA LEU A 156 4.42 -12.63 0.96
C LEU A 156 4.68 -11.24 0.37
N TRP A 157 5.41 -10.40 1.12
CA TRP A 157 5.77 -9.06 0.62
C TRP A 157 6.64 -9.14 -0.63
N THR A 158 7.61 -10.06 -0.67
CA THR A 158 8.46 -10.28 -1.85
C THR A 158 7.64 -10.77 -3.04
N LEU A 159 6.74 -11.74 -2.85
CA LEU A 159 5.87 -12.23 -3.92
C LEU A 159 5.01 -11.10 -4.50
N VAL A 160 4.35 -10.34 -3.63
CA VAL A 160 3.49 -9.24 -4.08
C VAL A 160 4.29 -8.13 -4.77
N SER A 161 5.43 -7.74 -4.22
CA SER A 161 6.23 -6.63 -4.77
C SER A 161 7.08 -7.00 -5.98
N THR A 162 7.21 -8.29 -6.31
CA THR A 162 7.96 -8.75 -7.50
C THR A 162 7.04 -9.20 -8.63
N ILE A 163 6.33 -10.31 -8.45
CA ILE A 163 5.54 -10.91 -9.52
C ILE A 163 4.18 -10.25 -9.73
N TRP A 164 3.61 -9.60 -8.69
CA TRP A 164 2.34 -8.87 -8.77
C TRP A 164 2.47 -7.36 -8.95
N LEU A 165 3.69 -6.82 -8.85
CA LEU A 165 3.92 -5.39 -9.02
C LEU A 165 3.38 -4.84 -10.36
N PRO A 166 3.55 -5.51 -11.53
CA PRO A 166 3.01 -5.02 -12.79
C PRO A 166 1.50 -4.84 -12.78
N TYR A 167 0.78 -5.77 -12.12
CA TYR A 167 -0.67 -5.68 -11.97
C TYR A 167 -1.07 -4.53 -11.04
N LEU A 168 -0.42 -4.42 -9.89
CA LEU A 168 -0.69 -3.33 -8.93
C LEU A 168 -0.38 -1.95 -9.55
N ASP A 169 0.70 -1.87 -10.32
CA ASP A 169 1.09 -0.64 -11.01
C ASP A 169 0.07 -0.27 -12.09
N SER A 170 -0.37 -1.22 -12.92
CA SER A 170 -1.37 -0.96 -13.96
C SER A 170 -2.68 -0.38 -13.41
N ARG A 171 -3.05 -0.75 -12.19
CA ARG A 171 -4.31 -0.34 -11.57
C ARG A 171 -4.21 0.92 -10.69
N ARG A 172 -3.08 1.11 -10.02
CA ARG A 172 -2.91 2.19 -9.03
C ARG A 172 -2.08 3.34 -9.52
N SER A 173 -1.37 3.18 -10.63
CA SER A 173 -0.53 4.21 -11.18
C SER A 173 -1.35 5.32 -11.84
N TYR A 174 -1.02 6.56 -11.49
CA TYR A 174 -1.53 7.75 -12.18
C TYR A 174 -0.80 8.02 -13.49
N ARG A 175 0.22 7.23 -13.82
CA ARG A 175 1.08 7.47 -14.97
C ARG A 175 0.30 7.53 -16.28
N VAL A 176 -0.57 6.54 -16.53
CA VAL A 176 -1.36 6.47 -17.76
C VAL A 176 -2.30 7.67 -17.89
N VAL A 177 -2.94 8.06 -16.78
CA VAL A 177 -3.83 9.24 -16.74
C VAL A 177 -3.04 10.53 -16.97
N ALA A 178 -1.89 10.65 -16.32
CA ALA A 178 -1.03 11.82 -16.45
C ALA A 178 -0.43 11.96 -17.85
N GLU A 179 0.01 10.85 -18.47
CA GLU A 179 0.50 10.83 -19.84
C GLU A 179 -0.63 11.18 -20.83
N ALA A 180 -1.84 10.67 -20.65
CA ALA A 180 -3.01 11.03 -21.45
C ALA A 180 -3.41 12.50 -21.26
N LEU A 181 -3.38 13.02 -20.03
CA LEU A 181 -3.62 14.41 -19.74
C LEU A 181 -2.59 15.32 -20.45
N ARG A 182 -1.33 14.94 -20.43
CA ARG A 182 -0.23 15.70 -21.03
C ARG A 182 -0.46 16.02 -22.51
N THR A 183 -1.08 15.13 -23.26
CA THR A 183 -1.36 15.35 -24.69
C THR A 183 -2.43 16.41 -24.95
N HIS A 184 -3.19 16.80 -23.91
CA HIS A 184 -4.27 17.79 -23.98
C HIS A 184 -3.94 19.10 -23.25
N LEU A 185 -2.74 19.18 -22.66
CA LEU A 185 -2.28 20.38 -22.00
C LEU A 185 -1.84 21.43 -23.03
N PRO A 186 -2.05 22.73 -22.74
CA PRO A 186 -1.51 23.79 -23.57
C PRO A 186 0.02 23.78 -23.53
N ALA A 187 0.65 24.17 -24.64
CA ALA A 187 2.11 24.30 -24.71
C ALA A 187 2.63 25.37 -23.75
N ASP A 188 1.88 26.45 -23.58
CA ASP A 188 2.17 27.55 -22.67
C ASP A 188 0.92 27.95 -21.91
N GLY A 189 1.09 28.36 -20.64
CA GLY A 189 0.00 28.85 -19.79
C GLY A 189 -0.15 28.12 -18.47
N CYS A 190 -0.93 28.71 -17.57
CA CYS A 190 -1.23 28.11 -16.28
C CYS A 190 -2.47 27.20 -16.35
N VAL A 191 -2.49 26.20 -15.50
CA VAL A 191 -3.64 25.32 -15.26
C VAL A 191 -4.08 25.48 -13.80
N ALA A 192 -5.32 25.92 -13.57
CA ALA A 192 -5.91 25.94 -12.25
C ALA A 192 -6.30 24.50 -11.83
N SER A 193 -6.34 24.22 -10.53
CA SER A 193 -6.82 22.94 -10.02
C SER A 193 -7.90 23.14 -8.97
N ARG A 194 -8.97 22.33 -9.06
CA ARG A 194 -10.07 22.30 -8.10
C ARG A 194 -10.27 20.88 -7.55
N ASN A 195 -10.39 20.76 -6.25
CA ASN A 195 -10.55 19.49 -5.51
C ASN A 195 -9.37 18.51 -5.70
N LEU A 196 -8.22 18.94 -6.18
CA LEU A 196 -7.05 18.08 -6.37
C LEU A 196 -6.29 17.93 -5.05
N GLY A 197 -6.14 16.69 -4.57
CA GLY A 197 -5.34 16.39 -3.39
C GLY A 197 -3.84 16.69 -3.60
N GLY A 198 -3.10 16.87 -2.51
CA GLY A 198 -1.65 17.12 -2.58
C GLY A 198 -0.87 16.00 -3.27
N ALA A 199 -1.28 14.73 -3.03
CA ALA A 199 -0.66 13.57 -3.67
C ALA A 199 -0.89 13.55 -5.18
N GLN A 200 -2.11 13.81 -5.65
CA GLN A 200 -2.45 13.87 -7.07
C GLN A 200 -1.69 14.98 -7.79
N ARG A 201 -1.60 16.18 -7.18
CA ARG A 201 -0.80 17.27 -7.75
C ARG A 201 0.67 16.91 -7.91
N ALA A 202 1.27 16.27 -6.89
CA ALA A 202 2.66 15.83 -6.97
C ALA A 202 2.87 14.79 -8.08
N LEU A 203 1.91 13.87 -8.27
CA LEU A 203 1.97 12.86 -9.32
C LEU A 203 1.80 13.47 -10.73
N PHE A 204 0.89 14.44 -10.90
CA PHE A 204 0.76 15.17 -12.18
C PHE A 204 1.97 16.04 -12.45
N ALA A 205 2.58 16.69 -11.44
CA ALA A 205 3.83 17.42 -11.61
C ALA A 205 4.96 16.48 -12.06
N TYR A 206 5.05 15.28 -11.51
CA TYR A 206 6.11 14.32 -11.85
C TYR A 206 5.91 13.67 -13.23
N PHE A 207 4.71 13.13 -13.52
CA PHE A 207 4.47 12.36 -14.76
C PHE A 207 4.06 13.24 -15.95
N ALA A 208 3.25 14.27 -15.73
CA ALA A 208 2.78 15.17 -16.78
C ALA A 208 3.59 16.46 -16.87
N GLN A 209 4.52 16.69 -15.92
CA GLN A 209 5.25 17.97 -15.76
C GLN A 209 4.30 19.16 -15.64
N LEU A 210 3.15 18.94 -14.99
CA LEU A 210 2.09 19.91 -14.81
C LEU A 210 2.10 20.46 -13.39
N GLU A 211 2.51 21.73 -13.26
CA GLU A 211 2.33 22.48 -12.02
C GLU A 211 0.97 23.18 -12.03
N THR A 212 0.10 22.82 -11.08
CA THR A 212 -1.24 23.41 -11.01
C THR A 212 -1.32 24.50 -9.96
N MET A 213 -2.07 25.57 -10.27
CA MET A 213 -2.41 26.62 -9.32
C MET A 213 -3.72 26.29 -8.60
N ARG A 214 -3.70 26.35 -7.27
CA ARG A 214 -4.90 26.00 -6.46
C ARG A 214 -5.92 27.12 -6.51
N GLU A 215 -7.10 26.82 -7.04
CA GLU A 215 -8.22 27.77 -7.04
C GLU A 215 -8.71 28.04 -5.60
N GLU A 216 -8.73 27.00 -4.74
CA GLU A 216 -9.15 27.14 -3.34
C GLU A 216 -8.21 28.05 -2.52
N ALA A 217 -7.02 28.32 -3.00
CA ALA A 217 -6.07 29.25 -2.40
C ALA A 217 -6.13 30.66 -3.03
N GLY A 218 -7.15 30.95 -3.84
CA GLY A 218 -7.29 32.20 -4.57
C GLY A 218 -6.28 32.39 -5.70
N ARG A 219 -5.61 31.31 -6.13
CA ARG A 219 -4.64 31.32 -7.22
C ARG A 219 -5.23 30.64 -8.45
N GLY A 220 -4.86 31.13 -9.63
CA GLY A 220 -5.29 30.49 -10.89
C GLY A 220 -6.60 31.04 -11.47
N ALA A 221 -7.14 32.14 -10.93
CA ALA A 221 -8.34 32.79 -11.48
C ALA A 221 -8.20 33.21 -12.95
N ASP A 222 -6.97 33.56 -13.37
CA ASP A 222 -6.65 34.01 -14.73
C ASP A 222 -6.22 32.85 -15.66
N CYS A 223 -6.18 31.61 -15.16
CA CYS A 223 -5.81 30.48 -15.97
C CYS A 223 -6.90 30.15 -17.00
N ALA A 224 -6.47 29.86 -18.24
CA ALA A 224 -7.37 29.47 -19.32
C ALA A 224 -7.84 28.00 -19.21
N HIS A 225 -7.18 27.20 -18.38
CA HIS A 225 -7.50 25.79 -18.16
C HIS A 225 -7.72 25.49 -16.69
N LEU A 226 -8.66 24.57 -16.40
CA LEU A 226 -9.03 24.12 -15.06
C LEU A 226 -9.05 22.59 -15.02
N LEU A 227 -8.23 21.99 -14.17
CA LEU A 227 -8.25 20.54 -13.89
C LEU A 227 -9.05 20.28 -12.63
N VAL A 228 -10.15 19.55 -12.76
CA VAL A 228 -11.06 19.21 -11.65
C VAL A 228 -10.96 17.72 -11.35
N GLN A 229 -10.82 17.37 -10.08
CA GLN A 229 -11.03 16.01 -9.61
C GLN A 229 -12.47 15.88 -9.12
N LEU A 230 -13.22 14.97 -9.73
CA LEU A 230 -14.58 14.62 -9.34
C LEU A 230 -14.56 13.34 -8.51
N GLY A 231 -15.18 13.36 -7.33
CA GLY A 231 -15.49 12.18 -6.56
C GLY A 231 -16.67 11.41 -7.15
N ARG A 232 -16.92 10.19 -6.70
CA ARG A 232 -18.00 9.34 -7.20
C ARG A 232 -19.38 10.01 -7.15
N ASN A 233 -19.62 10.83 -6.15
CA ASN A 233 -20.90 11.54 -5.95
C ASN A 233 -21.06 12.74 -6.90
N ASP A 234 -19.98 13.20 -7.52
CA ASP A 234 -19.96 14.41 -8.34
C ASP A 234 -19.88 14.09 -9.84
N PHE A 235 -19.99 12.81 -10.25
CA PHE A 235 -19.85 12.41 -11.66
C PHE A 235 -20.94 12.96 -12.56
N ASP A 236 -22.13 13.19 -12.00
CA ASP A 236 -23.30 13.73 -12.69
C ASP A 236 -23.50 15.23 -12.42
N ALA A 237 -22.54 15.86 -11.72
CA ALA A 237 -22.59 17.29 -11.49
C ALA A 237 -22.47 18.06 -12.82
N PRO A 238 -23.22 19.15 -12.99
CA PRO A 238 -23.13 19.97 -14.20
C PRO A 238 -21.74 20.58 -14.34
N ASP A 239 -21.29 20.72 -15.58
CA ASP A 239 -20.02 21.39 -15.88
C ASP A 239 -20.03 22.82 -15.32
N PRO A 240 -18.91 23.34 -14.81
CA PRO A 240 -18.83 24.68 -14.27
C PRO A 240 -19.21 25.74 -15.32
N GLU A 241 -20.00 26.75 -14.94
CA GLU A 241 -20.38 27.83 -15.84
C GLU A 241 -19.16 28.53 -16.45
N GLY A 242 -19.19 28.79 -17.75
CA GLY A 242 -18.10 29.41 -18.48
C GLY A 242 -16.91 28.49 -18.80
N TRP A 243 -17.06 27.17 -18.60
CA TRP A 243 -16.02 26.18 -18.86
C TRP A 243 -16.52 25.08 -19.80
N VAL A 244 -15.67 24.67 -20.73
CA VAL A 244 -15.97 23.59 -21.70
C VAL A 244 -14.99 22.42 -21.45
N PRO A 245 -15.49 21.18 -21.26
CA PRO A 245 -14.61 20.03 -21.05
C PRO A 245 -13.83 19.70 -22.33
N VAL A 246 -12.50 19.59 -22.19
CA VAL A 246 -11.59 19.27 -23.30
C VAL A 246 -11.13 17.83 -23.22
N TRP A 247 -11.01 17.29 -22.00
CA TRP A 247 -10.56 15.93 -21.77
C TRP A 247 -11.16 15.38 -20.46
N LYS A 248 -11.47 14.08 -20.48
CA LYS A 248 -11.93 13.33 -19.30
C LYS A 248 -11.11 12.07 -19.17
N GLY A 249 -10.67 11.74 -17.97
CA GLY A 249 -9.91 10.53 -17.69
C GLY A 249 -10.05 10.05 -16.26
N SER A 250 -9.79 8.75 -16.05
CA SER A 250 -9.76 8.10 -14.75
C SER A 250 -8.63 7.09 -14.71
N ARG A 251 -8.24 6.63 -13.51
CA ARG A 251 -7.34 5.48 -13.41
C ARG A 251 -8.04 4.23 -13.93
N ARG A 252 -7.29 3.33 -14.52
CA ARG A 252 -7.85 2.06 -14.99
C ARG A 252 -8.49 1.30 -13.83
N GLY A 253 -9.75 0.89 -14.00
CA GLY A 253 -10.50 0.12 -13.02
C GLY A 253 -10.84 0.87 -11.72
N ASP A 254 -10.66 2.19 -11.67
CA ASP A 254 -11.07 3.02 -10.55
C ASP A 254 -12.32 3.84 -10.92
N GLU A 255 -13.43 3.49 -10.29
CA GLU A 255 -14.69 4.20 -10.43
C GLU A 255 -14.90 5.25 -9.33
N SER A 256 -13.91 5.46 -8.47
CA SER A 256 -14.05 6.38 -7.32
C SER A 256 -13.68 7.81 -7.64
N GLU A 257 -12.87 8.03 -8.70
CA GLU A 257 -12.41 9.35 -9.09
C GLU A 257 -12.33 9.53 -10.61
N LYS A 258 -12.67 10.71 -11.07
CA LYS A 258 -12.51 11.15 -12.46
C LYS A 258 -11.78 12.49 -12.50
N PHE A 259 -10.99 12.69 -13.55
CA PHE A 259 -10.32 13.95 -13.81
C PHE A 259 -10.90 14.55 -15.07
N VAL A 260 -11.24 15.83 -15.02
CA VAL A 260 -11.77 16.58 -16.18
C VAL A 260 -10.92 17.83 -16.36
N LEU A 261 -10.36 17.97 -17.56
CA LEU A 261 -9.69 19.21 -17.97
C LEU A 261 -10.71 20.07 -18.72
N TYR A 262 -10.90 21.27 -18.23
CA TYR A 262 -11.77 22.26 -18.84
C TYR A 262 -10.91 23.38 -19.47
N ARG A 263 -11.47 23.98 -20.49
CA ARG A 263 -10.99 25.23 -21.08
C ARG A 263 -12.05 26.32 -20.89
N ARG A 264 -11.63 27.53 -20.58
CA ARG A 264 -12.53 28.68 -20.47
C ARG A 264 -13.21 28.92 -21.81
N SER A 265 -14.55 29.05 -21.82
CA SER A 265 -15.28 29.46 -23.02
C SER A 265 -14.87 30.88 -23.39
N ALA A 266 -14.56 31.12 -24.66
CA ALA A 266 -14.43 32.51 -25.15
C ALA A 266 -15.81 33.16 -25.01
N SER A 267 -15.90 34.19 -24.16
CA SER A 267 -17.06 35.08 -24.06
C SER A 267 -17.14 35.96 -25.30
#